data_eb77b20e9aadd9bb0df8d5c62130b012
#
_entry.id   eb77b20e9aadd9bb0df8d5c62130b012
#
_cell.length_a   1.000
_cell.length_b   1.000
_cell.length_c   1.000
_cell.angle_alpha   90.00
_cell.angle_beta   90.00
_cell.angle_gamma   90.00
#
_symmetry.space_group_name_H-M   'P 1'
#
loop_
_entity.id
_entity.type
_entity.pdbx_description
1 polymer ?
#
loop_
_entity_poly.entity_id
_entity_poly.type
_entity_poly.pdbx_seq_one_letter_code
_entity_poly.pdbx_strand_id
1 'polypeptide(L)'
;MGNAHSGGIPREILDDLKLTTRFSESDITQWYENFQKQCPTGRITLQQFEEIYAKFFPESDAKAYAQHVFRSFDTNDDGTLDFKEYIVALHMTSSGKSTLKLEWAFSLFDVDKNGYVTKPEVTELSQAIFNLIPKEKQANLPSDESTPEKRAQKLWAIFEKKDNGKKTKLKRIVHLKLLAPIDFHSMNPPPPKKKDTMQVNGDQHRR
;
A
#
# COMPACT_ATOMS: atom_id res chain seq x y z
N MET A 1 1.25 9.40 -39.81
CA MET A 1 1.94 10.37 -38.94
C MET A 1 1.19 10.36 -37.61
N GLY A 2 1.63 9.52 -36.68
CA GLY A 2 1.01 9.39 -35.38
C GLY A 2 1.53 10.48 -34.47
N ASN A 3 0.66 11.37 -34.06
CA ASN A 3 0.92 12.36 -33.03
C ASN A 3 1.13 11.61 -31.70
N ALA A 4 2.39 11.44 -31.28
CA ALA A 4 2.70 11.03 -29.92
C ALA A 4 2.20 12.17 -29.01
N HIS A 5 1.04 11.99 -28.42
CA HIS A 5 0.60 12.83 -27.33
C HIS A 5 1.58 12.58 -26.18
N SER A 6 2.55 13.47 -26.02
CA SER A 6 3.24 13.66 -24.75
C SER A 6 2.22 14.28 -23.79
N GLY A 7 1.24 13.49 -23.39
CA GLY A 7 0.18 13.94 -22.53
C GLY A 7 0.71 14.04 -21.10
N GLY A 8 0.94 15.27 -20.62
CA GLY A 8 1.09 15.53 -19.20
C GLY A 8 -0.14 15.02 -18.44
N ILE A 9 -0.04 14.95 -17.12
CA ILE A 9 -1.18 14.53 -16.28
C ILE A 9 -2.41 15.41 -16.57
N PRO A 10 -3.61 14.81 -16.75
CA PRO A 10 -4.85 15.56 -16.90
C PRO A 10 -5.06 16.52 -15.74
N ARG A 11 -5.46 17.76 -16.04
CA ARG A 11 -5.59 18.81 -15.03
C ARG A 11 -6.55 18.44 -13.91
N GLU A 12 -7.65 17.81 -14.25
CA GLU A 12 -8.66 17.34 -13.30
C GLU A 12 -8.07 16.34 -12.29
N ILE A 13 -7.28 15.36 -12.76
CA ILE A 13 -6.62 14.37 -11.90
C ILE A 13 -5.58 15.06 -11.02
N LEU A 14 -4.80 15.98 -11.56
CA LEU A 14 -3.80 16.72 -10.81
C LEU A 14 -4.42 17.54 -9.68
N ASP A 15 -5.46 18.31 -9.98
CA ASP A 15 -6.15 19.17 -9.01
C ASP A 15 -6.81 18.32 -7.90
N ASP A 16 -7.43 17.19 -8.24
CA ASP A 16 -8.01 16.27 -7.26
C ASP A 16 -6.94 15.65 -6.35
N LEU A 17 -5.82 15.19 -6.90
CA LEU A 17 -4.71 14.63 -6.12
C LEU A 17 -4.05 15.66 -5.20
N LYS A 18 -3.98 16.93 -5.60
CA LYS A 18 -3.47 18.01 -4.74
C LYS A 18 -4.40 18.31 -3.56
N LEU A 19 -5.70 18.11 -3.73
CA LEU A 19 -6.69 18.28 -2.65
C LEU A 19 -6.72 17.07 -1.71
N THR A 20 -6.58 15.87 -2.23
CA THR A 20 -6.75 14.62 -1.48
C THR A 20 -5.47 14.08 -0.87
N THR A 21 -4.31 14.53 -1.33
CA THR A 21 -3.01 14.06 -0.84
C THR A 21 -2.16 15.21 -0.31
N ARG A 22 -1.02 14.86 0.31
CA ARG A 22 -0.02 15.84 0.80
C ARG A 22 1.10 16.13 -0.21
N PHE A 23 1.02 15.55 -1.40
CA PHE A 23 2.09 15.63 -2.39
C PHE A 23 2.03 16.95 -3.16
N SER A 24 3.19 17.45 -3.55
CA SER A 24 3.27 18.65 -4.39
C SER A 24 2.90 18.33 -5.84
N GLU A 25 2.49 19.36 -6.59
CA GLU A 25 2.22 19.25 -8.02
C GLU A 25 3.43 18.70 -8.79
N SER A 26 4.63 19.13 -8.41
CA SER A 26 5.89 18.66 -9.01
C SER A 26 6.10 17.15 -8.77
N ASP A 27 5.84 16.67 -7.53
CA ASP A 27 6.00 15.25 -7.21
C ASP A 27 4.99 14.41 -8.00
N ILE A 28 3.71 14.84 -8.01
CA ILE A 28 2.63 14.13 -8.72
C ILE A 28 2.93 14.06 -10.23
N THR A 29 3.37 15.17 -10.84
CA THR A 29 3.69 15.21 -12.27
C THR A 29 4.86 14.29 -12.60
N GLN A 30 5.92 14.30 -11.80
CA GLN A 30 7.07 13.42 -12.00
C GLN A 30 6.70 11.94 -11.86
N TRP A 31 5.84 11.60 -10.88
CA TRP A 31 5.36 10.22 -10.71
C TRP A 31 4.44 9.79 -11.85
N TYR A 32 3.62 10.68 -12.39
CA TYR A 32 2.80 10.39 -13.56
C TYR A 32 3.64 10.03 -14.79
N GLU A 33 4.69 10.79 -15.07
CA GLU A 33 5.60 10.49 -16.17
C GLU A 33 6.30 9.12 -15.99
N ASN A 34 6.72 8.81 -14.77
CA ASN A 34 7.34 7.52 -14.46
C ASN A 34 6.33 6.37 -14.54
N PHE A 35 5.12 6.59 -14.07
CA PHE A 35 4.03 5.62 -14.15
C PHE A 35 3.70 5.29 -15.60
N GLN A 36 3.56 6.28 -16.46
CA GLN A 36 3.30 6.10 -17.89
C GLN A 36 4.42 5.32 -18.61
N LYS A 37 5.68 5.52 -18.20
CA LYS A 37 6.81 4.77 -18.75
C LYS A 37 6.80 3.29 -18.33
N GLN A 38 6.43 3.01 -17.10
CA GLN A 38 6.40 1.65 -16.55
C GLN A 38 5.10 0.91 -16.88
N CYS A 39 4.01 1.64 -16.98
CA CYS A 39 2.67 1.16 -17.26
C CYS A 39 2.09 1.86 -18.49
N PRO A 40 2.51 1.51 -19.72
CA PRO A 40 2.07 2.19 -20.94
C PRO A 40 0.56 2.13 -21.16
N THR A 41 -0.13 1.15 -20.57
CA THR A 41 -1.59 1.03 -20.58
C THR A 41 -2.29 2.04 -19.67
N GLY A 42 -1.54 2.75 -18.81
CA GLY A 42 -2.07 3.64 -17.78
C GLY A 42 -2.70 2.91 -16.58
N ARG A 43 -2.51 1.59 -16.49
CA ARG A 43 -3.11 0.75 -15.44
C ARG A 43 -2.15 -0.36 -15.00
N ILE A 44 -2.23 -0.73 -13.72
CA ILE A 44 -1.52 -1.88 -13.14
C ILE A 44 -2.54 -2.99 -12.95
N THR A 45 -2.32 -4.14 -13.56
CA THR A 45 -3.14 -5.34 -13.34
C THR A 45 -2.75 -6.04 -12.04
N LEU A 46 -3.65 -6.89 -11.50
CA LEU A 46 -3.34 -7.71 -10.34
C LEU A 46 -2.07 -8.56 -10.55
N GLN A 47 -1.90 -9.16 -11.73
CA GLN A 47 -0.71 -9.96 -12.03
C GLN A 47 0.58 -9.12 -11.94
N GLN A 48 0.61 -7.92 -12.52
CA GLN A 48 1.77 -7.03 -12.44
C GLN A 48 2.05 -6.61 -10.99
N PHE A 49 1.01 -6.41 -10.20
CA PHE A 49 1.14 -6.07 -8.78
C PHE A 49 1.69 -7.24 -7.96
N GLU A 50 1.23 -8.48 -8.20
CA GLU A 50 1.78 -9.69 -7.60
C GLU A 50 3.28 -9.87 -7.94
N GLU A 51 3.68 -9.61 -9.19
CA GLU A 51 5.08 -9.66 -9.63
C GLU A 51 5.95 -8.61 -8.91
N ILE A 52 5.40 -7.41 -8.66
CA ILE A 52 6.09 -6.38 -7.87
C ILE A 52 6.30 -6.87 -6.44
N TYR A 53 5.27 -7.43 -5.81
CA TYR A 53 5.37 -7.94 -4.43
C TYR A 53 6.32 -9.13 -4.31
N ALA A 54 6.35 -10.03 -5.29
CA ALA A 54 7.29 -11.14 -5.33
C ALA A 54 8.76 -10.67 -5.33
N LYS A 55 9.06 -9.51 -5.93
CA LYS A 55 10.41 -8.91 -5.90
C LYS A 55 10.76 -8.33 -4.54
N PHE A 56 9.78 -7.82 -3.80
CA PHE A 56 10.00 -7.31 -2.43
C PHE A 56 10.15 -8.43 -1.40
N PHE A 57 9.54 -9.58 -1.65
CA PHE A 57 9.55 -10.75 -0.75
C PHE A 57 10.06 -12.00 -1.46
N PRO A 58 11.33 -12.02 -1.91
CA PRO A 58 11.86 -13.10 -2.75
C PRO A 58 11.89 -14.47 -2.06
N GLU A 59 11.93 -14.49 -0.72
CA GLU A 59 11.99 -15.71 0.10
C GLU A 59 10.64 -16.15 0.67
N SER A 60 9.54 -15.53 0.20
CA SER A 60 8.21 -15.66 0.80
C SER A 60 7.13 -15.83 -0.26
N ASP A 61 6.00 -16.43 0.12
CA ASP A 61 4.80 -16.42 -0.73
C ASP A 61 4.00 -15.13 -0.47
N ALA A 62 4.27 -14.13 -1.27
CA ALA A 62 3.63 -12.82 -1.16
C ALA A 62 2.31 -12.69 -1.94
N LYS A 63 1.92 -13.73 -2.71
CA LYS A 63 0.79 -13.63 -3.65
C LYS A 63 -0.52 -13.27 -2.97
N ALA A 64 -0.92 -14.05 -1.96
CA ALA A 64 -2.18 -13.82 -1.24
C ALA A 64 -2.20 -12.43 -0.57
N TYR A 65 -1.07 -12.00 0.01
CA TYR A 65 -0.98 -10.68 0.61
C TYR A 65 -1.07 -9.56 -0.43
N ALA A 66 -0.40 -9.70 -1.57
CA ALA A 66 -0.50 -8.75 -2.68
C ALA A 66 -1.95 -8.58 -3.16
N GLN A 67 -2.73 -9.67 -3.21
CA GLN A 67 -4.15 -9.62 -3.56
C GLN A 67 -4.98 -8.80 -2.56
N HIS A 68 -4.74 -8.97 -1.25
CA HIS A 68 -5.40 -8.15 -0.22
C HIS A 68 -5.06 -6.67 -0.35
N VAL A 69 -3.78 -6.36 -0.58
CA VAL A 69 -3.33 -4.96 -0.76
C VAL A 69 -3.90 -4.37 -2.04
N PHE A 70 -3.83 -5.09 -3.16
CA PHE A 70 -4.39 -4.66 -4.44
C PHE A 70 -5.88 -4.29 -4.30
N ARG A 71 -6.69 -5.19 -3.73
CA ARG A 71 -8.11 -4.96 -3.50
C ARG A 71 -8.38 -3.73 -2.61
N SER A 72 -7.53 -3.47 -1.61
CA SER A 72 -7.68 -2.31 -0.73
C SER A 72 -7.41 -0.98 -1.44
N PHE A 73 -6.66 -1.01 -2.55
CA PHE A 73 -6.33 0.15 -3.37
C PHE A 73 -7.26 0.32 -4.57
N ASP A 74 -7.78 -0.77 -5.12
CA ASP A 74 -8.79 -0.79 -6.18
C ASP A 74 -10.14 -0.31 -5.59
N THR A 75 -10.33 1.00 -5.59
CA THR A 75 -11.48 1.63 -4.93
C THR A 75 -12.74 1.63 -5.79
N ASN A 76 -12.57 1.53 -7.11
CA ASN A 76 -13.66 1.48 -8.08
C ASN A 76 -14.04 0.05 -8.49
N ASP A 77 -13.32 -0.98 -7.97
CA ASP A 77 -13.51 -2.42 -8.23
C ASP A 77 -13.45 -2.78 -9.73
N ASP A 78 -12.63 -2.08 -10.53
CA ASP A 78 -12.47 -2.37 -11.96
C ASP A 78 -11.42 -3.45 -12.25
N GLY A 79 -10.75 -3.98 -11.21
CA GLY A 79 -9.74 -5.04 -11.31
C GLY A 79 -8.38 -4.52 -11.76
N THR A 80 -8.17 -3.20 -11.78
CA THR A 80 -6.89 -2.57 -12.11
C THR A 80 -6.62 -1.39 -11.17
N LEU A 81 -5.37 -0.97 -11.04
CA LEU A 81 -5.04 0.27 -10.35
C LEU A 81 -4.66 1.34 -11.38
N ASP A 82 -5.40 2.41 -11.41
CA ASP A 82 -5.03 3.59 -12.19
C ASP A 82 -4.05 4.49 -11.43
N PHE A 83 -3.59 5.56 -12.09
CA PHE A 83 -2.62 6.47 -11.47
C PHE A 83 -3.17 7.16 -10.22
N LYS A 84 -4.45 7.52 -10.19
CA LYS A 84 -5.07 8.17 -9.04
C LYS A 84 -5.09 7.24 -7.83
N GLU A 85 -5.55 6.01 -8.02
CA GLU A 85 -5.58 4.98 -6.97
C GLU A 85 -4.17 4.66 -6.46
N TYR A 86 -3.19 4.56 -7.36
CA TYR A 86 -1.78 4.38 -7.00
C TYR A 86 -1.24 5.51 -6.11
N ILE A 87 -1.49 6.78 -6.45
CA ILE A 87 -1.01 7.93 -5.66
C ILE A 87 -1.74 8.05 -4.32
N VAL A 88 -3.05 7.78 -4.28
CA VAL A 88 -3.82 7.75 -3.02
C VAL A 88 -3.31 6.63 -2.11
N ALA A 89 -3.05 5.45 -2.64
CA ALA A 89 -2.45 4.35 -1.91
C ALA A 89 -1.07 4.73 -1.33
N LEU A 90 -0.23 5.37 -2.13
CA LEU A 90 1.07 5.88 -1.69
C LEU A 90 0.92 6.91 -0.55
N HIS A 91 -0.06 7.80 -0.65
CA HIS A 91 -0.37 8.77 0.40
C HIS A 91 -0.80 8.10 1.70
N MET A 92 -1.72 7.13 1.64
CA MET A 92 -2.24 6.43 2.81
C MET A 92 -1.13 5.66 3.55
N THR A 93 -0.31 4.94 2.81
CA THR A 93 0.75 4.09 3.37
C THR A 93 1.95 4.89 3.87
N SER A 94 2.31 6.00 3.20
CA SER A 94 3.45 6.86 3.56
C SER A 94 3.10 7.96 4.57
N SER A 95 1.82 8.16 4.86
CA SER A 95 1.38 9.20 5.79
C SER A 95 1.85 8.93 7.22
N GLY A 96 2.37 9.96 7.91
CA GLY A 96 2.62 9.93 9.34
C GLY A 96 1.36 9.91 10.20
N LYS A 97 0.16 10.15 9.62
CA LYS A 97 -1.10 10.18 10.34
C LYS A 97 -1.58 8.75 10.64
N SER A 98 -1.70 8.43 11.92
CA SER A 98 -2.19 7.12 12.36
C SER A 98 -3.62 6.81 11.90
N THR A 99 -4.47 7.81 11.69
CA THR A 99 -5.84 7.62 11.18
C THR A 99 -5.87 7.04 9.77
N LEU A 100 -5.08 7.58 8.84
CA LEU A 100 -5.02 7.06 7.46
C LEU A 100 -4.48 5.63 7.39
N LYS A 101 -3.46 5.35 8.21
CA LYS A 101 -2.93 3.98 8.31
C LYS A 101 -3.95 3.00 8.86
N LEU A 102 -4.80 3.44 9.79
CA LEU A 102 -5.88 2.63 10.36
C LEU A 102 -7.01 2.39 9.36
N GLU A 103 -7.39 3.40 8.59
CA GLU A 103 -8.37 3.28 7.52
C GLU A 103 -7.90 2.28 6.46
N TRP A 104 -6.64 2.40 6.05
CA TRP A 104 -6.05 1.45 5.12
C TRP A 104 -5.95 0.03 5.73
N ALA A 105 -5.48 -0.10 6.98
CA ALA A 105 -5.42 -1.40 7.65
C ALA A 105 -6.81 -2.05 7.74
N PHE A 106 -7.86 -1.25 7.97
CA PHE A 106 -9.22 -1.76 7.96
C PHE A 106 -9.61 -2.31 6.57
N SER A 107 -9.31 -1.58 5.49
CA SER A 107 -9.63 -2.01 4.13
C SER A 107 -8.90 -3.30 3.70
N LEU A 108 -7.77 -3.63 4.34
CA LEU A 108 -7.11 -4.93 4.15
C LEU A 108 -7.92 -6.09 4.72
N PHE A 109 -8.57 -5.87 5.88
CA PHE A 109 -9.39 -6.88 6.54
C PHE A 109 -10.80 -6.99 5.95
N ASP A 110 -11.43 -5.86 5.61
CA ASP A 110 -12.79 -5.78 5.08
C ASP A 110 -12.80 -6.26 3.61
N VAL A 111 -12.82 -7.59 3.44
CA VAL A 111 -12.65 -8.24 2.14
C VAL A 111 -13.84 -7.99 1.23
N ASP A 112 -15.04 -8.02 1.76
CA ASP A 112 -16.30 -7.82 1.04
C ASP A 112 -16.78 -6.36 1.01
N LYS A 113 -15.96 -5.42 1.55
CA LYS A 113 -16.20 -3.97 1.59
C LYS A 113 -17.56 -3.59 2.21
N ASN A 114 -18.05 -4.39 3.18
CA ASN A 114 -19.33 -4.15 3.85
C ASN A 114 -19.23 -3.19 5.05
N GLY A 115 -18.04 -2.69 5.36
CA GLY A 115 -17.78 -1.75 6.46
C GLY A 115 -17.63 -2.42 7.83
N TYR A 116 -17.46 -3.75 7.85
CA TYR A 116 -17.25 -4.54 9.06
C TYR A 116 -16.12 -5.54 8.83
N VAL A 117 -15.41 -5.87 9.90
CA VAL A 117 -14.41 -6.94 9.91
C VAL A 117 -14.97 -8.13 10.66
N THR A 118 -14.88 -9.30 10.06
CA THR A 118 -15.34 -10.59 10.62
C THR A 118 -14.15 -11.47 11.00
N LYS A 119 -14.39 -12.50 11.84
CA LYS A 119 -13.35 -13.46 12.21
C LYS A 119 -12.77 -14.23 11.01
N PRO A 120 -13.56 -14.68 10.02
CA PRO A 120 -13.04 -15.28 8.80
C PRO A 120 -12.06 -14.37 8.05
N GLU A 121 -12.38 -13.09 7.89
CA GLU A 121 -11.52 -12.11 7.21
C GLU A 121 -10.22 -11.86 7.96
N VAL A 122 -10.27 -11.80 9.30
CA VAL A 122 -9.05 -11.72 10.13
C VAL A 122 -8.20 -12.97 9.94
N THR A 123 -8.81 -14.15 9.84
CA THR A 123 -8.08 -15.41 9.63
C THR A 123 -7.43 -15.45 8.25
N GLU A 124 -8.15 -15.05 7.22
CA GLU A 124 -7.67 -15.01 5.82
C GLU A 124 -6.46 -14.09 5.68
N LEU A 125 -6.55 -12.84 6.14
CA LEU A 125 -5.44 -11.90 6.10
C LEU A 125 -4.27 -12.35 6.98
N SER A 126 -4.54 -12.96 8.15
CA SER A 126 -3.48 -13.49 9.02
C SER A 126 -2.70 -14.61 8.35
N GLN A 127 -3.37 -15.47 7.57
CA GLN A 127 -2.72 -16.49 6.75
C GLN A 127 -1.83 -15.85 5.68
N ALA A 128 -2.33 -14.86 4.96
CA ALA A 128 -1.59 -14.16 3.93
C ALA A 128 -0.33 -13.47 4.50
N ILE A 129 -0.47 -12.81 5.66
CA ILE A 129 0.68 -12.18 6.36
C ILE A 129 1.66 -13.23 6.87
N PHE A 130 1.18 -14.37 7.36
CA PHE A 130 2.05 -15.45 7.85
C PHE A 130 2.92 -16.02 6.73
N ASN A 131 2.39 -16.13 5.52
CA ASN A 131 3.11 -16.60 4.35
C ASN A 131 4.24 -15.64 3.91
N LEU A 132 4.22 -14.36 4.35
CA LEU A 132 5.33 -13.42 4.15
C LEU A 132 6.54 -13.72 5.06
N ILE A 133 6.37 -14.52 6.11
CA ILE A 133 7.47 -14.86 7.00
C ILE A 133 8.28 -15.98 6.35
N PRO A 134 9.58 -15.80 6.06
CA PRO A 134 10.41 -16.86 5.54
C PRO A 134 10.33 -18.12 6.41
N LYS A 135 10.24 -19.30 5.79
CA LYS A 135 10.02 -20.59 6.49
C LYS A 135 11.05 -20.81 7.61
N GLU A 136 12.29 -20.41 7.41
CA GLU A 136 13.39 -20.50 8.38
C GLU A 136 13.10 -19.67 9.65
N LYS A 137 12.41 -18.55 9.52
CA LYS A 137 12.06 -17.66 10.64
C LYS A 137 10.78 -18.12 11.35
N GLN A 138 9.92 -18.91 10.70
CA GLN A 138 8.69 -19.39 11.31
C GLN A 138 8.95 -20.29 12.52
N ALA A 139 10.02 -21.09 12.51
CA ALA A 139 10.40 -21.96 13.62
C ALA A 139 10.75 -21.21 14.92
N ASN A 140 11.15 -19.94 14.81
CA ASN A 140 11.57 -19.10 15.94
C ASN A 140 10.47 -18.15 16.45
N LEU A 141 9.24 -18.31 15.96
CA LEU A 141 8.14 -17.46 16.40
C LEU A 141 7.67 -17.82 17.81
N PRO A 142 7.16 -16.86 18.58
CA PRO A 142 6.52 -17.11 19.86
C PRO A 142 5.42 -18.16 19.73
N SER A 143 5.23 -18.98 20.76
CA SER A 143 4.27 -20.10 20.75
C SER A 143 2.83 -19.66 20.47
N ASP A 144 2.46 -18.42 20.84
CA ASP A 144 1.15 -17.80 20.60
C ASP A 144 1.03 -17.14 19.22
N GLU A 145 2.10 -17.15 18.42
CA GLU A 145 2.16 -16.60 17.06
C GLU A 145 2.71 -17.58 16.03
N SER A 146 2.95 -18.83 16.44
CA SER A 146 3.63 -19.84 15.63
C SER A 146 2.79 -20.41 14.48
N THR A 147 1.50 -20.07 14.40
CA THR A 147 0.63 -20.44 13.28
C THR A 147 -0.29 -19.27 12.90
N PRO A 148 -0.80 -19.25 11.67
CA PRO A 148 -1.75 -18.22 11.22
C PRO A 148 -3.00 -18.16 12.10
N GLU A 149 -3.51 -19.31 12.52
CA GLU A 149 -4.73 -19.40 13.36
C GLU A 149 -4.51 -18.76 14.74
N LYS A 150 -3.35 -19.01 15.36
CA LYS A 150 -3.00 -18.39 16.64
C LYS A 150 -2.88 -16.88 16.53
N ARG A 151 -2.26 -16.39 15.44
CA ARG A 151 -2.20 -14.95 15.12
C ARG A 151 -3.58 -14.37 14.93
N ALA A 152 -4.44 -15.04 14.15
CA ALA A 152 -5.81 -14.62 13.93
C ALA A 152 -6.61 -14.58 15.24
N GLN A 153 -6.45 -15.58 16.11
CA GLN A 153 -7.10 -15.61 17.44
C GLN A 153 -6.64 -14.46 18.32
N LYS A 154 -5.32 -14.18 18.33
CA LYS A 154 -4.75 -13.08 19.10
C LYS A 154 -5.29 -11.72 18.63
N LEU A 155 -5.36 -11.51 17.31
CA LEU A 155 -5.94 -10.32 16.68
C LEU A 155 -7.44 -10.23 17.00
N TRP A 156 -8.17 -11.31 16.79
CA TRP A 156 -9.61 -11.35 17.06
C TRP A 156 -9.95 -11.06 18.50
N ALA A 157 -9.19 -11.60 19.47
CA ALA A 157 -9.39 -11.31 20.88
C ALA A 157 -9.27 -9.82 21.24
N ILE A 158 -8.50 -9.04 20.48
CA ILE A 158 -8.43 -7.58 20.63
C ILE A 158 -9.74 -6.91 20.18
N PHE A 159 -10.34 -7.42 19.11
CA PHE A 159 -11.62 -6.94 18.58
C PHE A 159 -12.79 -7.34 19.49
N GLU A 160 -12.85 -8.61 19.91
CA GLU A 160 -13.92 -9.15 20.77
C GLU A 160 -14.05 -8.44 22.14
N LYS A 161 -12.94 -8.15 22.80
CA LYS A 161 -12.94 -7.45 24.11
C LYS A 161 -13.67 -6.11 24.10
N LYS A 162 -13.91 -5.56 22.92
CA LYS A 162 -14.53 -4.24 22.72
C LYS A 162 -15.96 -4.30 22.17
N ASP A 163 -16.41 -5.41 21.60
CA ASP A 163 -17.67 -5.50 20.84
C ASP A 163 -18.62 -6.64 21.24
N ASN A 164 -18.36 -7.36 22.33
CA ASN A 164 -19.22 -8.48 22.77
C ASN A 164 -19.50 -9.51 21.64
N GLY A 165 -18.49 -9.82 20.81
CA GLY A 165 -18.59 -10.82 19.74
C GLY A 165 -19.30 -10.34 18.45
N LYS A 166 -19.62 -9.06 18.33
CA LYS A 166 -20.24 -8.50 17.12
C LYS A 166 -19.18 -8.02 16.12
N LYS A 167 -19.61 -7.82 14.86
CA LYS A 167 -18.77 -7.28 13.78
C LYS A 167 -18.11 -5.95 14.19
N THR A 168 -16.81 -5.82 13.96
CA THR A 168 -16.05 -4.64 14.40
C THR A 168 -16.08 -3.54 13.33
N LYS A 169 -16.43 -2.32 13.74
CA LYS A 169 -16.37 -1.11 12.91
C LYS A 169 -14.98 -0.44 12.98
N LEU A 170 -14.60 0.29 11.92
CA LEU A 170 -13.34 1.02 11.75
C LEU A 170 -12.84 1.76 13.01
N LYS A 171 -13.71 2.41 13.75
CA LYS A 171 -13.34 3.24 14.93
C LYS A 171 -12.60 2.50 16.05
N ARG A 172 -12.51 1.16 16.00
CA ARG A 172 -11.96 0.32 17.07
C ARG A 172 -10.64 -0.38 16.74
N ILE A 173 -10.16 -0.28 15.50
CA ILE A 173 -8.91 -0.91 15.04
C ILE A 173 -7.65 -0.15 15.53
N VAL A 174 -7.80 0.85 16.40
CA VAL A 174 -6.74 1.77 16.87
C VAL A 174 -5.51 1.09 17.53
N HIS A 175 -5.54 -0.23 17.75
CA HIS A 175 -4.45 -0.95 18.44
C HIS A 175 -3.68 -1.94 17.56
N LEU A 176 -3.76 -1.83 16.24
CA LEU A 176 -3.03 -2.71 15.30
C LEU A 176 -1.51 -2.46 15.26
N LYS A 177 -0.85 -2.43 16.42
CA LYS A 177 0.60 -2.59 16.51
C LYS A 177 1.09 -3.95 15.98
N LEU A 178 0.18 -4.89 15.75
CA LEU A 178 0.45 -6.25 15.28
C LEU A 178 0.70 -6.37 13.78
N LEU A 179 0.40 -5.33 12.99
CA LEU A 179 0.84 -5.22 11.59
C LEU A 179 2.25 -4.61 11.46
N ALA A 180 2.90 -4.32 12.60
CA ALA A 180 4.20 -3.66 12.68
C ALA A 180 5.44 -4.43 12.16
N PRO A 181 5.41 -5.73 11.77
CA PRO A 181 6.57 -6.29 11.10
C PRO A 181 6.67 -5.90 9.61
N ILE A 182 5.66 -5.25 9.06
CA ILE A 182 5.66 -4.85 7.67
C ILE A 182 6.00 -3.37 7.61
N ASP A 183 7.26 -3.08 7.31
CA ASP A 183 7.68 -1.72 6.98
C ASP A 183 7.13 -1.33 5.60
N PHE A 184 5.93 -0.78 5.59
CA PHE A 184 5.27 -0.31 4.37
C PHE A 184 6.04 0.78 3.64
N HIS A 185 7.02 1.42 4.29
CA HIS A 185 7.93 2.36 3.63
C HIS A 185 8.88 1.67 2.66
N SER A 186 9.27 0.43 2.95
CA SER A 186 10.14 -0.34 2.06
C SER A 186 9.39 -0.98 0.89
N MET A 187 8.06 -1.08 0.98
CA MET A 187 7.20 -1.70 -0.03
C MET A 187 6.75 -0.76 -1.14
N ASN A 188 6.76 0.53 -0.89
CA ASN A 188 6.48 1.51 -1.93
C ASN A 188 7.78 1.81 -2.66
N PRO A 189 7.82 1.83 -4.00
CA PRO A 189 9.01 2.30 -4.69
C PRO A 189 9.34 3.68 -4.12
N PRO A 190 10.59 3.91 -3.68
CA PRO A 190 10.96 5.19 -3.09
C PRO A 190 10.60 6.30 -4.08
N PRO A 191 10.10 7.44 -3.59
CA PRO A 191 9.91 8.59 -4.46
C PRO A 191 11.22 8.85 -5.19
N PRO A 192 11.19 9.18 -6.48
CA PRO A 192 12.40 9.43 -7.24
C PRO A 192 13.26 10.44 -6.48
N LYS A 193 14.50 10.07 -6.18
CA LYS A 193 15.44 10.93 -5.46
C LYS A 193 15.51 12.25 -6.21
N LYS A 194 15.31 13.37 -5.53
CA LYS A 194 15.57 14.71 -6.07
C LYS A 194 16.97 14.67 -6.64
N LYS A 195 17.13 14.93 -7.95
CA LYS A 195 18.45 15.18 -8.51
C LYS A 195 18.96 16.43 -7.80
N ASP A 196 20.01 16.28 -7.02
CA ASP A 196 20.76 17.43 -6.49
C ASP A 196 21.07 18.30 -7.69
N THR A 197 20.48 19.48 -7.71
CA THR A 197 20.82 20.51 -8.71
C THR A 197 22.24 20.91 -8.36
N MET A 198 23.22 20.37 -9.09
CA MET A 198 24.59 20.89 -9.04
C MET A 198 24.50 22.38 -9.31
N GLN A 199 24.71 23.17 -8.27
CA GLN A 199 25.06 24.58 -8.43
C GLN A 199 26.36 24.61 -9.22
N VAL A 200 26.23 24.99 -10.50
CA VAL A 200 27.37 25.41 -11.28
C VAL A 200 27.74 26.80 -10.73
N ASN A 201 28.68 26.82 -9.80
CA ASN A 201 29.36 28.03 -9.40
C ASN A 201 30.10 28.57 -10.62
N GLY A 202 29.54 29.63 -11.22
CA GLY A 202 30.22 30.42 -12.23
C GLY A 202 31.35 31.19 -11.56
N ASP A 203 32.55 30.69 -11.65
CA ASP A 203 33.76 31.44 -11.36
C ASP A 203 33.99 32.41 -12.51
N GLN A 204 33.59 33.65 -12.25
CA GLN A 204 34.07 34.76 -13.04
C GLN A 204 35.51 35.06 -12.66
N HIS A 205 36.46 34.68 -13.50
CA HIS A 205 37.79 35.24 -13.46
C HIS A 205 37.87 36.42 -14.46
N ARG A 206 37.88 37.64 -13.87
CA ARG A 206 38.48 38.82 -14.51
C ARG A 206 39.95 38.58 -14.79
N ARG A 207 40.38 38.78 -16.01
CA ARG A 207 41.55 39.61 -16.36
C ARG A 207 41.49 39.92 -17.84
#